data_9c197d1a84bf8df325af2b7d3567c22d
#
_entry.id   9c197d1a84bf8df325af2b7d3567c22d
#
_cell.length_a   1.000
_cell.length_b   1.000
_cell.length_c   1.000
_cell.angle_alpha   90.00
_cell.angle_beta   90.00
_cell.angle_gamma   90.00
#
_symmetry.space_group_name_H-M   'P 1'
#
loop_
_entity.id
_entity.type
_entity.pdbx_description
1 polymer ?
#
loop_
_entity_poly.entity_id
_entity_poly.type
_entity_poly.pdbx_seq_one_letter_code
_entity_poly.pdbx_strand_id
1 'polypeptide(L)'
;MRHNKNVNHLGRQAVHRKAMLSNMASSLILHKRIETTVAKAKAVRQFIEPLVTRSKEDTTHSRRIVFSYLKQKEAVTELFRTIAPKIAERPGGYTRILKTGFRLGDGADMCIIEFVDFNEAYTLGVTPAAAPVAEAKPKTRRSRAKKATDAVEDATVVKAPKAKAPKAAATKASAAKVAKKTNVGKKM
;
A
#
# COMPACT_ATOMS: atom_id res chain seq x y z
N MET A 1 -29.01 -25.06 -7.20
CA MET A 1 -28.22 -25.91 -6.28
C MET A 1 -26.96 -25.18 -5.83
N ARG A 2 -26.64 -25.24 -4.55
CA ARG A 2 -25.42 -24.64 -3.97
C ARG A 2 -24.36 -25.74 -3.85
N HIS A 3 -23.37 -25.72 -4.74
CA HIS A 3 -22.30 -26.71 -4.79
C HIS A 3 -21.15 -26.37 -3.84
N ASN A 4 -21.34 -26.28 -2.53
CA ASN A 4 -20.32 -26.13 -1.46
C ASN A 4 -19.08 -25.27 -1.86
N LYS A 5 -19.29 -24.14 -2.56
CA LYS A 5 -18.20 -23.26 -2.96
C LYS A 5 -17.66 -22.48 -1.76
N ASN A 6 -16.67 -23.03 -1.09
CA ASN A 6 -16.01 -22.39 0.05
C ASN A 6 -15.04 -21.26 -0.35
N VAL A 7 -14.66 -21.19 -1.62
CA VAL A 7 -13.65 -20.23 -2.10
C VAL A 7 -14.32 -18.99 -2.70
N ASN A 8 -14.03 -17.82 -2.15
CA ASN A 8 -14.40 -16.56 -2.76
C ASN A 8 -13.39 -16.21 -3.87
N HIS A 9 -13.87 -16.16 -5.11
CA HIS A 9 -12.99 -15.88 -6.26
C HIS A 9 -12.57 -14.41 -6.34
N LEU A 10 -13.27 -13.48 -5.71
CA LEU A 10 -13.00 -12.04 -5.73
C LEU A 10 -12.91 -11.46 -7.17
N GLY A 11 -13.66 -12.04 -8.11
CA GLY A 11 -13.62 -11.65 -9.53
C GLY A 11 -12.27 -11.95 -10.23
N ARG A 12 -11.48 -12.91 -9.73
CA ARG A 12 -10.11 -13.19 -10.20
C ARG A 12 -9.87 -14.67 -10.49
N GLN A 13 -9.02 -14.94 -11.46
CA GLN A 13 -8.49 -16.28 -11.69
C GLN A 13 -7.61 -16.74 -10.52
N ALA A 14 -7.40 -18.04 -10.38
CA ALA A 14 -6.69 -18.65 -9.25
C ALA A 14 -5.27 -18.08 -9.02
N VAL A 15 -4.50 -17.93 -10.09
CA VAL A 15 -3.12 -17.41 -10.02
C VAL A 15 -3.11 -15.94 -9.56
N HIS A 16 -3.93 -15.11 -10.18
CA HIS A 16 -4.06 -13.70 -9.83
C HIS A 16 -4.56 -13.51 -8.38
N ARG A 17 -5.54 -14.31 -7.96
CA ARG A 17 -6.04 -14.27 -6.57
C ARG A 17 -4.95 -14.64 -5.57
N LYS A 18 -4.16 -15.71 -5.84
CA LYS A 18 -3.05 -16.13 -4.98
C LYS A 18 -1.98 -15.03 -4.87
N ALA A 19 -1.60 -14.41 -5.99
CA ALA A 19 -0.65 -13.30 -6.00
C ALA A 19 -1.17 -12.07 -5.23
N MET A 20 -2.43 -11.72 -5.42
CA MET A 20 -3.07 -10.62 -4.68
C MET A 20 -3.06 -10.87 -3.16
N LEU A 21 -3.44 -12.07 -2.71
CA LEU A 21 -3.45 -12.41 -1.28
C LEU A 21 -2.03 -12.38 -0.69
N SER A 22 -1.04 -12.90 -1.42
CA SER A 22 0.37 -12.84 -1.03
C SER A 22 0.85 -11.40 -0.84
N ASN A 23 0.59 -10.52 -1.81
CA ASN A 23 0.98 -9.11 -1.74
C ASN A 23 0.26 -8.36 -0.60
N MET A 24 -1.05 -8.58 -0.45
CA MET A 24 -1.81 -7.96 0.64
C MET A 24 -1.35 -8.44 2.02
N ALA A 25 -1.02 -9.73 2.16
CA ALA A 25 -0.48 -10.26 3.41
C ALA A 25 0.90 -9.68 3.72
N SER A 26 1.78 -9.56 2.72
CA SER A 26 3.08 -8.89 2.87
C SER A 26 2.93 -7.42 3.29
N SER A 27 2.01 -6.68 2.65
CA SER A 27 1.72 -5.29 3.03
C SER A 27 1.19 -5.19 4.46
N LEU A 28 0.31 -6.12 4.88
CA LEU A 28 -0.21 -6.13 6.24
C LEU A 28 0.90 -6.41 7.28
N ILE A 29 1.83 -7.30 6.99
CA ILE A 29 2.97 -7.60 7.85
C ILE A 29 3.89 -6.37 7.98
N LEU A 30 4.18 -5.66 6.89
CA LEU A 30 5.07 -4.51 6.90
C LEU A 30 4.43 -3.30 7.60
N HIS A 31 3.19 -2.98 7.25
CA HIS A 31 2.49 -1.77 7.73
C HIS A 31 1.65 -2.00 8.98
N LYS A 32 1.44 -3.26 9.42
CA LYS A 32 0.61 -3.66 10.57
C LYS A 32 -0.88 -3.36 10.41
N ARG A 33 -1.25 -2.46 9.50
CA ARG A 33 -2.60 -1.96 9.23
C ARG A 33 -2.74 -1.57 7.77
N ILE A 34 -3.78 -2.07 7.09
CA ILE A 34 -4.09 -1.71 5.70
C ILE A 34 -5.59 -1.48 5.53
N GLU A 35 -5.95 -0.58 4.62
CA GLU A 35 -7.32 -0.32 4.23
C GLU A 35 -7.66 -1.10 2.94
N THR A 36 -8.84 -1.73 2.93
CA THR A 36 -9.30 -2.53 1.78
C THR A 36 -10.79 -2.80 1.84
N THR A 37 -11.33 -3.52 0.85
CA THR A 37 -12.74 -3.94 0.88
C THR A 37 -12.95 -5.12 1.84
N VAL A 38 -14.12 -5.21 2.47
CA VAL A 38 -14.48 -6.25 3.43
C VAL A 38 -14.31 -7.67 2.86
N ALA A 39 -14.66 -7.87 1.58
CA ALA A 39 -14.50 -9.17 0.92
C ALA A 39 -13.02 -9.60 0.81
N LYS A 40 -12.12 -8.67 0.46
CA LYS A 40 -10.68 -8.93 0.40
C LYS A 40 -10.09 -9.14 1.79
N ALA A 41 -10.47 -8.33 2.78
CA ALA A 41 -9.99 -8.46 4.15
C ALA A 41 -10.33 -9.85 4.75
N LYS A 42 -11.57 -10.34 4.55
CA LYS A 42 -11.95 -11.68 4.97
C LYS A 42 -11.09 -12.78 4.33
N ALA A 43 -10.78 -12.65 3.05
CA ALA A 43 -9.91 -13.61 2.36
C ALA A 43 -8.45 -13.53 2.82
N VAL A 44 -7.92 -12.31 3.04
CA VAL A 44 -6.56 -12.12 3.59
C VAL A 44 -6.46 -12.68 5.00
N ARG A 45 -7.46 -12.50 5.84
CA ARG A 45 -7.51 -13.08 7.20
C ARG A 45 -7.31 -14.59 7.16
N GLN A 46 -8.09 -15.31 6.34
CA GLN A 46 -7.97 -16.77 6.19
C GLN A 46 -6.59 -17.19 5.67
N PHE A 47 -5.94 -16.35 4.86
CA PHE A 47 -4.62 -16.62 4.30
C PHE A 47 -3.49 -16.38 5.30
N ILE A 48 -3.57 -15.28 6.07
CA ILE A 48 -2.47 -14.83 6.94
C ILE A 48 -2.45 -15.53 8.30
N GLU A 49 -3.60 -15.84 8.90
CA GLU A 49 -3.66 -16.42 10.25
C GLU A 49 -2.88 -17.74 10.39
N PRO A 50 -2.93 -18.70 9.45
CA PRO A 50 -2.10 -19.90 9.51
C PRO A 50 -0.59 -19.61 9.42
N LEU A 51 -0.19 -18.56 8.66
CA LEU A 51 1.21 -18.16 8.53
C LEU A 51 1.73 -17.55 9.84
N VAL A 52 0.89 -16.75 10.48
CA VAL A 52 1.16 -16.15 11.79
C VAL A 52 1.27 -17.22 12.88
N THR A 53 0.38 -18.19 12.91
CA THR A 53 0.49 -19.33 13.84
C THR A 53 1.81 -20.08 13.65
N ARG A 54 2.19 -20.32 12.40
CA ARG A 54 3.46 -21.00 12.07
C ARG A 54 4.70 -20.19 12.45
N SER A 55 4.61 -18.86 12.47
CA SER A 55 5.72 -18.00 12.84
C SER A 55 6.08 -18.02 14.34
N LYS A 56 5.25 -18.57 15.19
CA LYS A 56 5.55 -18.76 16.62
C LYS A 56 6.72 -19.71 16.84
N GLU A 57 6.88 -20.69 15.97
CA GLU A 57 8.00 -21.61 15.98
C GLU A 57 9.07 -21.11 14.98
N ASP A 58 10.13 -20.49 15.47
CA ASP A 58 11.20 -19.95 14.63
C ASP A 58 12.18 -21.05 14.20
N THR A 59 11.70 -21.93 13.30
CA THR A 59 12.53 -22.95 12.66
C THR A 59 12.84 -22.59 11.22
N THR A 60 13.96 -23.09 10.70
CA THR A 60 14.31 -22.94 9.28
C THR A 60 13.22 -23.47 8.37
N HIS A 61 12.54 -24.55 8.77
CA HIS A 61 11.42 -25.14 8.03
C HIS A 61 10.23 -24.18 8.00
N SER A 62 9.83 -23.62 9.15
CA SER A 62 8.74 -22.63 9.24
C SER A 62 9.02 -21.40 8.38
N ARG A 63 10.25 -20.87 8.41
CA ARG A 63 10.67 -19.74 7.55
C ARG A 63 10.56 -20.07 6.07
N ARG A 64 11.00 -21.25 5.64
CA ARG A 64 10.89 -21.70 4.24
C ARG A 64 9.44 -21.79 3.77
N ILE A 65 8.56 -22.36 4.61
CA ILE A 65 7.13 -22.47 4.29
C ILE A 65 6.51 -21.08 4.18
N VAL A 66 6.70 -20.21 5.16
CA VAL A 66 6.16 -18.84 5.14
C VAL A 66 6.67 -18.08 3.89
N PHE A 67 7.95 -18.22 3.56
CA PHE A 67 8.52 -17.61 2.35
C PHE A 67 7.87 -18.15 1.07
N SER A 68 7.53 -19.43 0.99
CA SER A 68 6.87 -20.01 -0.19
C SER A 68 5.50 -19.38 -0.47
N TYR A 69 4.80 -18.89 0.58
CA TYR A 69 3.52 -18.19 0.48
C TYR A 69 3.67 -16.70 0.23
N LEU A 70 4.54 -16.00 0.95
CA LEU A 70 4.72 -14.55 0.88
C LEU A 70 5.63 -14.11 -0.26
N LYS A 71 6.65 -14.91 -0.61
CA LYS A 71 7.65 -14.65 -1.66
C LYS A 71 8.46 -13.35 -1.48
N GLN A 72 8.34 -12.70 -0.34
CA GLN A 72 9.00 -11.44 0.00
C GLN A 72 9.86 -11.61 1.26
N LYS A 73 11.17 -11.37 1.14
CA LYS A 73 12.14 -11.59 2.24
C LYS A 73 11.90 -10.64 3.41
N GLU A 74 11.67 -9.38 3.14
CA GLU A 74 11.43 -8.34 4.14
C GLU A 74 10.21 -8.67 5.02
N ALA A 75 9.10 -9.05 4.39
CA ALA A 75 7.89 -9.44 5.12
C ALA A 75 8.12 -10.67 6.02
N VAL A 76 8.89 -11.67 5.55
CA VAL A 76 9.24 -12.83 6.38
C VAL A 76 10.10 -12.42 7.56
N THR A 77 11.14 -11.60 7.33
CA THR A 77 12.00 -11.12 8.41
C THR A 77 11.21 -10.35 9.47
N GLU A 78 10.34 -9.44 9.02
CA GLU A 78 9.48 -8.65 9.89
C GLU A 78 8.48 -9.51 10.68
N LEU A 79 7.91 -10.55 10.06
CA LEU A 79 6.99 -11.47 10.70
C LEU A 79 7.65 -12.21 11.88
N PHE A 80 8.84 -12.79 11.66
CA PHE A 80 9.53 -13.55 12.71
C PHE A 80 10.21 -12.66 13.76
N ARG A 81 10.71 -11.48 13.35
CA ARG A 81 11.43 -10.57 14.25
C ARG A 81 10.51 -9.74 15.13
N THR A 82 9.45 -9.19 14.56
CA THR A 82 8.63 -8.16 15.23
C THR A 82 7.26 -8.67 15.62
N ILE A 83 6.61 -9.46 14.74
CA ILE A 83 5.22 -9.88 14.97
C ILE A 83 5.18 -11.11 15.87
N ALA A 84 5.96 -12.15 15.59
CA ALA A 84 5.93 -13.40 16.33
C ALA A 84 6.11 -13.25 17.85
N PRO A 85 7.06 -12.42 18.36
CA PRO A 85 7.21 -12.23 19.81
C PRO A 85 5.97 -11.59 20.47
N LYS A 86 5.33 -10.61 19.78
CA LYS A 86 4.17 -9.91 20.34
C LYS A 86 2.90 -10.79 20.42
N ILE A 87 2.77 -11.75 19.52
CA ILE A 87 1.60 -12.62 19.42
C ILE A 87 1.80 -13.99 20.09
N ALA A 88 2.95 -14.24 20.71
CA ALA A 88 3.32 -15.54 21.24
C ALA A 88 2.27 -16.14 22.18
N GLU A 89 1.71 -15.33 23.07
CA GLU A 89 0.72 -15.72 24.07
C GLU A 89 -0.70 -15.88 23.54
N ARG A 90 -1.00 -15.28 22.36
CA ARG A 90 -2.36 -15.29 21.79
C ARG A 90 -2.65 -16.63 21.09
N PRO A 91 -3.69 -17.39 21.47
CA PRO A 91 -3.96 -18.72 20.89
C PRO A 91 -4.47 -18.65 19.45
N GLY A 92 -4.97 -17.47 18.98
CA GLY A 92 -5.50 -17.27 17.63
C GLY A 92 -6.21 -15.92 17.49
N GLY A 93 -6.77 -15.63 16.30
CA GLY A 93 -7.46 -14.37 16.07
C GLY A 93 -6.52 -13.17 16.10
N TYR A 94 -5.39 -13.26 15.42
CA TYR A 94 -4.34 -12.24 15.41
C TYR A 94 -4.74 -10.97 14.68
N THR A 95 -5.76 -11.05 13.80
CA THR A 95 -6.20 -9.95 12.97
C THR A 95 -7.60 -9.49 13.32
N ARG A 96 -7.84 -8.18 13.21
CA ARG A 96 -9.15 -7.56 13.40
C ARG A 96 -9.55 -6.78 12.15
N ILE A 97 -10.84 -6.81 11.82
CA ILE A 97 -11.42 -6.09 10.68
C ILE A 97 -12.39 -5.04 11.23
N LEU A 98 -12.08 -3.77 10.99
CA LEU A 98 -12.89 -2.62 11.38
C LEU A 98 -13.57 -2.07 10.13
N LYS A 99 -14.91 -2.03 10.09
CA LYS A 99 -15.66 -1.45 8.97
C LYS A 99 -15.56 0.07 9.01
N THR A 100 -15.28 0.70 7.87
CA THR A 100 -15.12 2.16 7.74
C THR A 100 -16.24 2.84 6.95
N GLY A 101 -17.14 2.07 6.35
CA GLY A 101 -18.26 2.57 5.54
C GLY A 101 -18.17 2.16 4.09
N PHE A 102 -18.72 2.96 3.20
CA PHE A 102 -18.78 2.70 1.76
C PHE A 102 -17.83 3.61 0.99
N ARG A 103 -17.26 3.09 -0.09
CA ARG A 103 -16.45 3.88 -1.01
C ARG A 103 -17.37 4.61 -1.99
N LEU A 104 -17.18 5.94 -2.14
CA LEU A 104 -17.89 6.73 -3.13
C LEU A 104 -17.56 6.24 -4.55
N GLY A 105 -18.55 6.15 -5.38
CA GLY A 105 -18.44 5.72 -6.78
C GLY A 105 -18.96 4.31 -7.03
N ASP A 106 -18.49 3.28 -6.33
CA ASP A 106 -18.91 1.88 -6.51
C ASP A 106 -19.69 1.29 -5.34
N GLY A 107 -19.89 2.06 -4.25
CA GLY A 107 -20.63 1.61 -3.07
C GLY A 107 -20.00 0.40 -2.36
N ALA A 108 -18.74 0.08 -2.61
CA ALA A 108 -18.08 -1.07 -2.01
C ALA A 108 -17.88 -0.88 -0.50
N ASP A 109 -18.22 -1.90 0.30
CA ASP A 109 -17.94 -1.93 1.74
C ASP A 109 -16.43 -1.88 1.98
N MET A 110 -15.96 -0.84 2.67
CA MET A 110 -14.58 -0.64 3.04
C MET A 110 -14.31 -1.07 4.48
N CYS A 111 -13.08 -1.47 4.75
CA CYS A 111 -12.63 -1.81 6.09
C CYS A 111 -11.13 -1.65 6.22
N ILE A 112 -10.70 -1.55 7.46
CA ILE A 112 -9.32 -1.65 7.87
C ILE A 112 -9.10 -3.03 8.46
N ILE A 113 -8.08 -3.74 7.97
CA ILE A 113 -7.57 -4.95 8.61
C ILE A 113 -6.27 -4.62 9.31
N GLU A 114 -6.12 -5.06 10.57
CA GLU A 114 -4.94 -4.76 11.39
C GLU A 114 -4.58 -5.93 12.29
N PHE A 115 -3.33 -5.96 12.76
CA PHE A 115 -2.92 -6.84 13.85
C PHE A 115 -3.38 -6.26 15.18
N VAL A 116 -4.07 -7.06 15.99
CA VAL A 116 -4.67 -6.63 17.26
C VAL A 116 -3.62 -6.07 18.23
N ASP A 117 -2.47 -6.74 18.33
CA ASP A 117 -1.42 -6.43 19.29
C ASP A 117 -0.54 -5.23 18.91
N PHE A 118 -0.80 -4.61 17.74
CA PHE A 118 -0.08 -3.44 17.24
C PHE A 118 -0.89 -2.14 17.31
N ASN A 119 -2.15 -2.20 17.71
CA ASN A 119 -3.00 -1.02 17.90
C ASN A 119 -3.26 -0.82 19.40
N GLU A 120 -2.27 -0.27 20.09
CA GLU A 120 -2.32 -0.02 21.54
C GLU A 120 -3.43 0.95 21.93
N ALA A 121 -3.64 2.00 21.15
CA ALA A 121 -4.68 3.00 21.40
C ALA A 121 -6.09 2.36 21.48
N TYR A 122 -6.37 1.40 20.59
CA TYR A 122 -7.66 0.72 20.59
C TYR A 122 -7.74 -0.40 21.66
N THR A 123 -6.61 -1.04 21.95
CA THR A 123 -6.55 -2.13 22.94
C THR A 123 -6.69 -1.59 24.37
N LEU A 124 -6.14 -0.40 24.63
CA LEU A 124 -6.24 0.29 25.92
C LEU A 124 -7.54 1.07 26.12
N GLY A 125 -8.48 1.03 25.16
CA GLY A 125 -9.72 1.79 25.22
C GLY A 125 -9.55 3.31 25.08
N VAL A 126 -8.35 3.75 24.77
CA VAL A 126 -8.09 5.17 24.44
C VAL A 126 -8.60 5.38 23.02
N THR A 127 -9.83 5.88 22.89
CA THR A 127 -10.30 6.42 21.62
C THR A 127 -9.31 7.52 21.23
N PRO A 128 -8.69 7.45 20.01
CA PRO A 128 -7.90 8.57 19.54
C PRO A 128 -8.82 9.79 19.59
N ALA A 129 -8.46 10.78 20.42
CA ALA A 129 -9.17 12.05 20.45
C ALA A 129 -9.32 12.50 19.00
N ALA A 130 -10.55 12.71 18.54
CA ALA A 130 -10.82 13.18 17.21
C ALA A 130 -9.89 14.36 16.98
N ALA A 131 -9.03 14.26 15.96
CA ALA A 131 -8.16 15.36 15.58
C ALA A 131 -9.06 16.61 15.51
N PRO A 132 -8.68 17.75 16.09
CA PRO A 132 -9.54 18.92 16.08
C PRO A 132 -9.86 19.21 14.61
N VAL A 133 -11.13 19.07 14.29
CA VAL A 133 -11.66 19.51 13.00
C VAL A 133 -11.32 20.98 12.95
N ALA A 134 -10.33 21.34 12.11
CA ALA A 134 -10.01 22.73 11.88
C ALA A 134 -11.31 23.37 11.39
N GLU A 135 -11.92 24.19 12.25
CA GLU A 135 -13.10 24.96 11.90
C GLU A 135 -12.77 25.78 10.66
N ALA A 136 -13.31 25.33 9.54
CA ALA A 136 -13.30 26.11 8.32
C ALA A 136 -14.10 27.37 8.59
N LYS A 137 -13.40 28.46 8.88
CA LYS A 137 -14.00 29.80 8.99
C LYS A 137 -14.86 30.05 7.77
N PRO A 138 -16.14 30.41 7.91
CA PRO A 138 -17.02 30.67 6.78
C PRO A 138 -16.43 31.83 5.98
N LYS A 139 -16.12 31.61 4.72
CA LYS A 139 -15.80 32.68 3.76
C LYS A 139 -17.05 33.48 3.55
N THR A 140 -17.16 34.60 4.27
CA THR A 140 -18.20 35.62 4.06
C THR A 140 -18.02 36.18 2.66
N ARG A 141 -19.04 35.96 1.86
CA ARG A 141 -19.28 36.56 0.55
C ARG A 141 -19.51 38.05 0.78
N ARG A 142 -18.49 38.90 0.67
CA ARG A 142 -18.68 40.35 0.71
C ARG A 142 -18.53 40.93 -0.68
N SER A 143 -19.72 41.22 -1.17
CA SER A 143 -20.18 42.32 -2.03
C SER A 143 -19.14 43.15 -2.76
N ARG A 144 -19.37 43.16 -4.04
CA ARG A 144 -19.03 44.09 -5.08
C ARG A 144 -19.56 45.50 -4.72
N ALA A 145 -18.69 46.46 -4.52
CA ALA A 145 -19.01 47.90 -4.60
C ALA A 145 -17.82 48.67 -5.20
N LYS A 146 -18.03 49.16 -6.41
CA LYS A 146 -17.99 50.53 -6.96
C LYS A 146 -16.72 51.35 -6.68
N LYS A 147 -15.95 51.59 -7.74
CA LYS A 147 -15.75 52.80 -8.57
C LYS A 147 -15.48 54.11 -7.83
N ALA A 148 -14.29 54.66 -8.09
CA ALA A 148 -13.97 56.05 -8.47
C ALA A 148 -12.44 56.18 -8.54
N THR A 149 -11.87 56.44 -9.72
CA THR A 149 -11.29 57.66 -10.28
C THR A 149 -10.41 58.45 -9.30
N ASP A 150 -9.12 58.60 -9.53
CA ASP A 150 -8.44 59.66 -10.25
C ASP A 150 -6.93 59.65 -9.97
N ALA A 151 -6.23 60.09 -11.03
CA ALA A 151 -4.96 60.85 -11.10
C ALA A 151 -3.64 60.09 -10.80
N VAL A 152 -2.86 59.74 -11.81
CA VAL A 152 -1.81 60.46 -12.54
C VAL A 152 -0.46 60.52 -11.82
N GLU A 153 0.58 60.16 -12.63
CA GLU A 153 2.03 60.42 -12.51
C GLU A 153 2.82 59.42 -11.64
N ASP A 154 3.97 58.86 -12.01
CA ASP A 154 4.98 59.16 -13.04
C ASP A 154 5.86 57.93 -13.26
N ALA A 155 6.57 57.95 -14.38
CA ALA A 155 7.42 56.97 -14.96
C ALA A 155 8.60 56.52 -14.08
N THR A 156 8.97 55.25 -14.21
CA THR A 156 10.35 54.89 -14.59
C THR A 156 10.45 53.43 -15.06
N VAL A 157 10.94 53.29 -16.29
CA VAL A 157 11.26 52.07 -16.99
C VAL A 157 12.57 51.53 -16.46
N VAL A 158 12.56 50.25 -16.02
CA VAL A 158 13.81 49.48 -15.93
C VAL A 158 13.58 48.10 -16.58
N LYS A 159 14.35 47.90 -17.68
CA LYS A 159 14.41 46.69 -18.48
C LYS A 159 14.85 45.46 -17.69
N ALA A 160 14.13 44.33 -17.86
CA ALA A 160 14.58 43.01 -17.50
C ALA A 160 15.56 42.42 -18.51
N PRO A 161 16.62 41.70 -18.14
CA PRO A 161 17.40 40.90 -19.07
C PRO A 161 16.86 39.51 -19.25
N LYS A 162 16.69 39.09 -20.50
CA LYS A 162 16.35 37.74 -20.93
C LYS A 162 17.48 36.77 -20.59
N ALA A 163 17.17 35.72 -19.81
CA ALA A 163 18.05 34.58 -19.67
C ALA A 163 17.81 33.58 -20.82
N LYS A 164 18.90 33.22 -21.49
CA LYS A 164 18.96 32.24 -22.59
C LYS A 164 18.87 30.80 -22.02
N ALA A 165 18.06 29.94 -22.65
CA ALA A 165 18.04 28.50 -22.42
C ALA A 165 19.29 27.81 -23.01
N PRO A 166 19.88 26.80 -22.36
CA PRO A 166 20.97 26.03 -22.95
C PRO A 166 20.44 24.94 -23.89
N LYS A 167 21.09 24.81 -25.04
CA LYS A 167 20.87 23.80 -26.07
C LYS A 167 21.25 22.40 -25.55
N ALA A 168 20.40 21.41 -25.80
CA ALA A 168 20.69 20.00 -25.62
C ALA A 168 21.79 19.54 -26.61
N ALA A 169 22.82 18.88 -26.07
CA ALA A 169 23.84 18.20 -26.85
C ALA A 169 23.41 16.74 -27.07
N ALA A 170 23.33 16.33 -28.32
CA ALA A 170 23.08 14.96 -28.76
C ALA A 170 24.36 14.12 -28.59
N THR A 171 24.28 13.07 -27.77
CA THR A 171 25.32 12.06 -27.70
C THR A 171 24.97 10.86 -28.59
N LYS A 172 25.91 10.56 -29.49
CA LYS A 172 25.88 9.49 -30.48
C LYS A 172 25.91 8.11 -29.81
N ALA A 173 24.99 7.24 -30.21
CA ALA A 173 24.99 5.83 -29.86
C ALA A 173 26.15 5.11 -30.52
N SER A 174 26.95 4.39 -29.71
CA SER A 174 27.99 3.45 -30.14
C SER A 174 27.36 2.05 -30.24
N ALA A 175 27.34 1.50 -31.45
CA ALA A 175 26.88 0.16 -31.76
C ALA A 175 27.97 -0.87 -31.35
N ALA A 176 27.72 -1.69 -30.38
CA ALA A 176 28.56 -2.84 -30.07
C ALA A 176 28.06 -4.08 -30.84
N LYS A 177 28.91 -4.61 -31.74
CA LYS A 177 28.74 -5.86 -32.50
C LYS A 177 28.72 -7.06 -31.53
N VAL A 178 27.63 -7.82 -31.56
CA VAL A 178 27.55 -9.15 -30.93
C VAL A 178 28.11 -10.19 -31.90
N ALA A 179 29.21 -10.85 -31.54
CA ALA A 179 29.79 -11.96 -32.26
C ALA A 179 29.00 -13.26 -32.01
N LYS A 180 28.45 -13.86 -33.06
CA LYS A 180 27.89 -15.21 -33.08
C LYS A 180 29.00 -16.24 -32.89
N LYS A 181 28.97 -17.03 -31.82
CA LYS A 181 29.74 -18.30 -31.70
C LYS A 181 28.93 -19.41 -32.30
N THR A 182 29.38 -19.91 -33.45
CA THR A 182 28.92 -21.14 -34.07
C THR A 182 29.57 -22.33 -33.38
N ASN A 183 28.77 -23.23 -32.86
CA ASN A 183 29.23 -24.48 -32.28
C ASN A 183 29.20 -25.57 -33.38
N VAL A 184 30.39 -25.99 -33.82
CA VAL A 184 30.58 -27.09 -34.77
C VAL A 184 30.57 -28.38 -33.99
N GLY A 185 29.69 -29.28 -34.36
CA GLY A 185 29.59 -30.64 -33.81
C GLY A 185 30.80 -31.50 -34.15
N LYS A 186 31.16 -32.40 -33.23
CA LYS A 186 32.06 -33.51 -33.50
C LYS A 186 31.33 -34.80 -33.13
N LYS A 187 31.06 -35.58 -34.19
CA LYS A 187 30.75 -37.02 -34.12
C LYS A 187 31.99 -37.78 -33.67
N MET A 188 31.85 -38.65 -32.73
CA MET A 188 32.30 -40.04 -32.70
C MET A 188 31.64 -40.70 -31.50
#